data_cbcc9fad0c89590b36477d0cf1d603db
#
_entry.id   cbcc9fad0c89590b36477d0cf1d603db
#
_cell.length_a   1.000
_cell.length_b   1.000
_cell.length_c   1.000
_cell.angle_alpha   90.00
_cell.angle_beta   90.00
_cell.angle_gamma   90.00
#
_symmetry.space_group_name_H-M   'P 1'
#
loop_
_entity.id
_entity.type
_entity.pdbx_description
1 polymer ?
#
loop_
_entity_poly.entity_id
_entity_poly.type
_entity_poly.pdbx_seq_one_letter_code
_entity_poly.pdbx_strand_id
1 'polypeptide(L)'
;MARKSETAPRRRRTADEARHAILDAAEKALVAAGPAGIRLQEVAEQVGVSHPTVLHHFGSREGLIEAVVARAMESLGASLINAVRDRPAADDETAGGVAPIESMLKAVSHALVDGGHARAFLWLTLAGYPSTAEELHVRAVAEVVHEERKARRVKKGKKKAIPFEDTYFTVLLPALALMSLAVLQPPKGKDFEGCGPAEFRAWLAKLIQSHLEAD
;
A
#
# COMPACT_ATOMS: atom_id res chain seq x y z
N MET A 1 11.94 56.80 -6.32
CA MET A 1 12.51 55.92 -5.27
C MET A 1 11.87 54.55 -5.41
N ALA A 2 12.56 53.62 -6.05
CA ALA A 2 12.09 52.24 -6.23
C ALA A 2 12.51 51.42 -5.02
N ARG A 3 11.52 50.84 -4.29
CA ARG A 3 11.75 49.85 -3.23
C ARG A 3 12.23 48.55 -3.86
N LYS A 4 13.48 48.22 -3.64
CA LYS A 4 14.08 46.92 -3.89
C LYS A 4 13.38 45.91 -2.97
N SER A 5 12.59 44.99 -3.53
CA SER A 5 12.03 43.84 -2.77
C SER A 5 13.18 42.93 -2.38
N GLU A 6 13.50 42.93 -1.10
CA GLU A 6 14.46 42.04 -0.48
C GLU A 6 13.85 40.63 -0.44
N THR A 7 14.25 39.80 -1.41
CA THR A 7 13.91 38.36 -1.41
C THR A 7 14.69 37.71 -0.25
N ALA A 8 13.98 37.27 0.77
CA ALA A 8 14.55 36.51 1.88
C ALA A 8 15.41 35.35 1.38
N PRO A 9 16.56 35.05 1.98
CA PRO A 9 17.43 33.96 1.53
C PRO A 9 16.68 32.62 1.62
N ARG A 10 16.47 31.96 0.47
CA ARG A 10 15.85 30.65 0.36
C ARG A 10 16.72 29.66 1.13
N ARG A 11 16.25 29.19 2.32
CA ARG A 11 16.94 28.21 3.16
C ARG A 11 17.28 26.99 2.29
N ARG A 12 18.56 26.67 2.17
CA ARG A 12 19.04 25.51 1.39
C ARG A 12 18.54 24.27 2.08
N ARG A 13 17.66 23.51 1.41
CA ARG A 13 17.16 22.22 1.91
C ARG A 13 18.33 21.24 2.03
N THR A 14 18.28 20.38 3.05
CA THR A 14 19.19 19.22 3.11
C THR A 14 18.89 18.26 1.97
N ALA A 15 19.82 17.34 1.66
CA ALA A 15 19.61 16.34 0.63
C ALA A 15 18.38 15.46 0.93
N ASP A 16 18.18 15.11 2.21
CA ASP A 16 17.03 14.30 2.64
C ASP A 16 15.72 15.07 2.55
N GLU A 17 15.69 16.35 2.96
CA GLU A 17 14.50 17.20 2.79
C GLU A 17 14.12 17.35 1.31
N ALA A 18 15.11 17.48 0.43
CA ALA A 18 14.89 17.56 -1.01
C ALA A 18 14.33 16.22 -1.55
N ARG A 19 14.93 15.08 -1.14
CA ARG A 19 14.48 13.75 -1.54
C ARG A 19 13.04 13.47 -1.13
N HIS A 20 12.65 13.77 0.11
CA HIS A 20 11.27 13.62 0.58
C HIS A 20 10.29 14.50 -0.20
N ALA A 21 10.63 15.78 -0.40
CA ALA A 21 9.77 16.69 -1.16
C ALA A 21 9.57 16.25 -2.62
N ILE A 22 10.60 15.68 -3.25
CA ILE A 22 10.49 15.13 -4.61
C ILE A 22 9.54 13.92 -4.62
N LEU A 23 9.66 13.01 -3.65
CA LEU A 23 8.78 11.85 -3.52
C LEU A 23 7.33 12.28 -3.30
N ASP A 24 7.06 13.28 -2.45
CA ASP A 24 5.71 13.80 -2.19
C ASP A 24 5.07 14.42 -3.44
N ALA A 25 5.87 15.15 -4.23
CA ALA A 25 5.40 15.73 -5.48
C ALA A 25 5.12 14.65 -6.53
N ALA A 26 6.00 13.65 -6.64
CA ALA A 26 5.83 12.54 -7.56
C ALA A 26 4.63 11.65 -7.20
N GLU A 27 4.38 11.42 -5.90
CA GLU A 27 3.20 10.68 -5.44
C GLU A 27 1.90 11.39 -5.81
N LYS A 28 1.83 12.72 -5.64
CA LYS A 28 0.66 13.51 -6.07
C LYS A 28 0.44 13.39 -7.58
N ALA A 29 1.50 13.43 -8.39
CA ALA A 29 1.41 13.26 -9.84
C ALA A 29 0.95 11.83 -10.20
N LEU A 30 1.43 10.81 -9.48
CA LEU A 30 1.02 9.42 -9.64
C LEU A 30 -0.48 9.23 -9.38
N VAL A 31 -0.98 9.79 -8.27
CA VAL A 31 -2.41 9.73 -7.92
C VAL A 31 -3.27 10.42 -8.99
N ALA A 32 -2.85 11.61 -9.44
CA ALA A 32 -3.63 12.42 -10.38
C ALA A 32 -3.68 11.83 -11.79
N ALA A 33 -2.57 11.31 -12.32
CA ALA A 33 -2.44 10.96 -13.73
C ALA A 33 -1.79 9.58 -14.00
N GLY A 34 -1.54 8.81 -12.94
CA GLY A 34 -0.85 7.52 -13.04
C GLY A 34 0.64 7.66 -13.35
N PRO A 35 1.34 6.53 -13.63
CA PRO A 35 2.78 6.55 -13.89
C PRO A 35 3.18 7.45 -15.06
N ALA A 36 2.33 7.57 -16.08
CA ALA A 36 2.58 8.44 -17.25
C ALA A 36 2.59 9.94 -16.89
N GLY A 37 1.91 10.32 -15.79
CA GLY A 37 1.85 11.70 -15.31
C GLY A 37 3.11 12.16 -14.59
N ILE A 38 4.01 11.27 -14.22
CA ILE A 38 5.26 11.65 -13.54
C ILE A 38 6.27 12.14 -14.58
N ARG A 39 6.50 13.45 -14.58
CA ARG A 39 7.52 14.12 -15.42
C ARG A 39 8.55 14.77 -14.50
N LEU A 40 9.83 14.36 -14.66
CA LEU A 40 10.90 14.81 -13.76
C LEU A 40 11.05 16.33 -13.72
N GLN A 41 10.83 17.00 -14.85
CA GLN A 41 10.94 18.47 -14.93
C GLN A 41 9.82 19.14 -14.13
N GLU A 42 8.57 18.69 -14.29
CA GLU A 42 7.41 19.23 -13.56
C GLU A 42 7.54 19.00 -12.05
N VAL A 43 8.02 17.80 -11.66
CA VAL A 43 8.32 17.48 -10.24
C VAL A 43 9.41 18.40 -9.70
N ALA A 44 10.48 18.63 -10.46
CA ALA A 44 11.58 19.51 -10.06
C ALA A 44 11.09 20.95 -9.85
N GLU A 45 10.30 21.48 -10.79
CA GLU A 45 9.70 22.81 -10.72
C GLU A 45 8.79 22.96 -9.50
N GLN A 46 7.91 21.99 -9.26
CA GLN A 46 6.98 21.99 -8.13
C GLN A 46 7.71 22.04 -6.76
N VAL A 47 8.83 21.34 -6.66
CA VAL A 47 9.64 21.29 -5.43
C VAL A 47 10.60 22.46 -5.35
N GLY A 48 10.90 23.09 -6.48
CA GLY A 48 11.84 24.19 -6.60
C GLY A 48 13.30 23.74 -6.52
N VAL A 49 13.60 22.59 -7.11
CA VAL A 49 14.95 22.05 -7.34
C VAL A 49 15.23 22.01 -8.84
N SER A 50 16.49 21.72 -9.22
CA SER A 50 16.81 21.52 -10.64
C SER A 50 16.50 20.10 -11.10
N HIS A 51 16.19 19.92 -12.39
CA HIS A 51 16.03 18.59 -12.98
C HIS A 51 17.26 17.67 -12.75
N PRO A 52 18.53 18.14 -12.89
CA PRO A 52 19.68 17.33 -12.49
C PRO A 52 19.68 16.90 -11.03
N THR A 53 19.10 17.69 -10.12
CA THR A 53 18.98 17.31 -8.70
C THR A 53 18.05 16.10 -8.55
N VAL A 54 16.93 16.05 -9.27
CA VAL A 54 16.03 14.90 -9.26
C VAL A 54 16.73 13.65 -9.80
N LEU A 55 17.44 13.79 -10.93
CA LEU A 55 18.24 12.68 -11.50
C LEU A 55 19.36 12.22 -10.56
N HIS A 56 19.98 13.13 -9.82
CA HIS A 56 21.00 12.76 -8.84
C HIS A 56 20.42 11.87 -7.71
N HIS A 57 19.19 12.13 -7.27
CA HIS A 57 18.55 11.36 -6.20
C HIS A 57 17.97 10.02 -6.66
N PHE A 58 17.47 9.94 -7.90
CA PHE A 58 16.65 8.81 -8.35
C PHE A 58 17.17 8.14 -9.63
N GLY A 59 18.20 8.67 -10.26
CA GLY A 59 18.80 8.13 -11.47
C GLY A 59 17.98 8.33 -12.74
N SER A 60 16.71 7.93 -12.69
CA SER A 60 15.79 8.00 -13.83
C SER A 60 14.37 8.34 -13.38
N ARG A 61 13.47 8.51 -14.36
CA ARG A 61 12.03 8.62 -14.11
C ARG A 61 11.47 7.35 -13.48
N GLU A 62 11.88 6.23 -13.99
CA GLU A 62 11.49 4.90 -13.51
C GLU A 62 11.96 4.69 -12.07
N GLY A 63 13.22 5.05 -11.76
CA GLY A 63 13.75 5.01 -10.39
C GLY A 63 12.99 5.91 -9.42
N LEU A 64 12.46 7.06 -9.89
CA LEU A 64 11.58 7.89 -9.08
C LEU A 64 10.23 7.19 -8.83
N ILE A 65 9.63 6.57 -9.85
CA ILE A 65 8.37 5.83 -9.72
C ILE A 65 8.55 4.64 -8.76
N GLU A 66 9.62 3.87 -8.94
CA GLU A 66 10.00 2.76 -8.05
C GLU A 66 10.10 3.22 -6.59
N ALA A 67 10.82 4.32 -6.34
CA ALA A 67 10.97 4.86 -4.98
C ALA A 67 9.64 5.34 -4.36
N VAL A 68 8.71 5.88 -5.16
CA VAL A 68 7.36 6.25 -4.70
C VAL A 68 6.57 5.00 -4.32
N VAL A 69 6.58 3.97 -5.16
CA VAL A 69 5.87 2.71 -4.89
C VAL A 69 6.45 2.02 -3.68
N ALA A 70 7.78 1.90 -3.58
CA ALA A 70 8.46 1.28 -2.45
C ALA A 70 8.08 1.96 -1.12
N ARG A 71 8.13 3.31 -1.07
CA ARG A 71 7.72 4.08 0.12
C ARG A 71 6.27 3.81 0.52
N ALA A 72 5.37 3.75 -0.45
CA ALA A 72 3.96 3.50 -0.18
C ALA A 72 3.73 2.08 0.35
N MET A 73 4.41 1.09 -0.21
CA MET A 73 4.31 -0.30 0.23
C MET A 73 4.90 -0.50 1.63
N GLU A 74 6.04 0.14 1.93
CA GLU A 74 6.62 0.13 3.27
C GLU A 74 5.67 0.74 4.32
N SER A 75 5.09 1.89 4.02
CA SER A 75 4.10 2.55 4.89
C SER A 75 2.85 1.70 5.10
N LEU A 76 2.35 1.06 4.04
CA LEU A 76 1.21 0.15 4.13
C LEU A 76 1.55 -1.08 4.99
N GLY A 77 2.70 -1.71 4.74
CA GLY A 77 3.17 -2.87 5.49
C GLY A 77 3.28 -2.56 6.99
N ALA A 78 3.91 -1.43 7.35
CA ALA A 78 4.01 -0.98 8.73
C ALA A 78 2.63 -0.74 9.35
N SER A 79 1.72 -0.10 8.64
CA SER A 79 0.34 0.17 9.11
C SER A 79 -0.43 -1.12 9.36
N LEU A 80 -0.31 -2.12 8.47
CA LEU A 80 -0.96 -3.42 8.63
C LEU A 80 -0.39 -4.20 9.82
N ILE A 81 0.94 -4.21 9.98
CA ILE A 81 1.61 -4.85 11.12
C ILE A 81 1.15 -4.24 12.44
N ASN A 82 1.10 -2.91 12.52
CA ASN A 82 0.62 -2.22 13.72
C ASN A 82 -0.86 -2.54 13.98
N ALA A 83 -1.71 -2.52 12.97
CA ALA A 83 -3.13 -2.87 13.10
C ALA A 83 -3.35 -4.31 13.59
N VAL A 84 -2.46 -5.25 13.27
CA VAL A 84 -2.52 -6.61 13.79
C VAL A 84 -2.07 -6.65 15.26
N ARG A 85 -0.98 -5.97 15.60
CA ARG A 85 -0.42 -5.95 16.97
C ARG A 85 -1.29 -5.21 17.98
N ASP A 86 -1.91 -4.10 17.55
CA ASP A 86 -2.75 -3.25 18.40
C ASP A 86 -4.17 -3.82 18.61
N ARG A 87 -4.46 -4.99 18.03
CA ARG A 87 -5.74 -5.68 18.26
C ARG A 87 -5.87 -6.01 19.76
N PRO A 88 -7.04 -5.69 20.37
CA PRO A 88 -7.32 -6.13 21.73
C PRO A 88 -7.11 -7.64 21.89
N ALA A 89 -6.58 -8.05 23.03
CA ALA A 89 -6.40 -9.48 23.33
C ALA A 89 -7.73 -10.23 23.19
N ALA A 90 -7.66 -11.48 22.75
CA ALA A 90 -8.78 -12.32 22.32
C ALA A 90 -9.90 -12.60 23.36
N ASP A 91 -9.93 -11.90 24.47
CA ASP A 91 -10.96 -12.01 25.52
C ASP A 91 -12.20 -11.13 25.22
N ASP A 92 -12.13 -10.28 24.20
CA ASP A 92 -13.27 -9.50 23.70
C ASP A 92 -13.86 -10.25 22.50
N GLU A 93 -15.09 -10.76 22.63
CA GLU A 93 -15.83 -11.44 21.54
C GLU A 93 -15.94 -10.57 20.27
N THR A 94 -15.81 -9.25 20.40
CA THR A 94 -15.82 -8.31 19.29
C THR A 94 -14.48 -8.26 18.52
N ALA A 95 -13.37 -8.67 19.14
CA ALA A 95 -12.03 -8.62 18.54
C ALA A 95 -11.80 -9.69 17.44
N GLY A 96 -12.67 -10.68 17.33
CA GLY A 96 -12.60 -11.78 16.37
C GLY A 96 -13.46 -11.64 15.11
N GLY A 97 -14.22 -10.54 14.98
CA GLY A 97 -15.24 -10.40 13.94
C GLY A 97 -14.72 -9.98 12.55
N VAL A 98 -15.66 -9.87 11.61
CA VAL A 98 -15.41 -9.44 10.21
C VAL A 98 -14.90 -7.99 10.15
N ALA A 99 -15.35 -7.10 11.04
CA ALA A 99 -15.05 -5.67 11.01
C ALA A 99 -13.56 -5.32 11.05
N PRO A 100 -12.70 -5.96 11.86
CA PRO A 100 -11.26 -5.69 11.80
C PRO A 100 -10.61 -6.10 10.48
N ILE A 101 -11.05 -7.22 9.88
CA ILE A 101 -10.56 -7.69 8.58
C ILE A 101 -11.01 -6.71 7.49
N GLU A 102 -12.25 -6.26 7.53
CA GLU A 102 -12.78 -5.28 6.59
C GLU A 102 -12.02 -3.95 6.66
N SER A 103 -11.69 -3.47 7.86
CA SER A 103 -10.86 -2.29 8.06
C SER A 103 -9.46 -2.44 7.45
N MET A 104 -8.83 -3.60 7.63
CA MET A 104 -7.53 -3.89 7.01
C MET A 104 -7.64 -3.93 5.48
N LEU A 105 -8.65 -4.60 4.92
CA LEU A 105 -8.89 -4.64 3.48
C LEU A 105 -9.19 -3.25 2.91
N LYS A 106 -9.87 -2.39 3.66
CA LYS A 106 -10.12 -1.00 3.28
C LYS A 106 -8.81 -0.21 3.22
N ALA A 107 -7.91 -0.36 4.20
CA ALA A 107 -6.62 0.30 4.20
C ALA A 107 -5.76 -0.15 3.01
N VAL A 108 -5.71 -1.47 2.73
CA VAL A 108 -5.02 -2.02 1.55
C VAL A 108 -5.62 -1.48 0.26
N SER A 109 -6.96 -1.47 0.14
CA SER A 109 -7.65 -0.93 -1.04
C SER A 109 -7.34 0.56 -1.24
N HIS A 110 -7.36 1.36 -0.17
CA HIS A 110 -7.04 2.78 -0.26
C HIS A 110 -5.61 3.01 -0.77
N ALA A 111 -4.63 2.33 -0.21
CA ALA A 111 -3.25 2.45 -0.64
C ALA A 111 -3.04 1.97 -2.09
N LEU A 112 -3.55 0.80 -2.46
CA LEU A 112 -3.32 0.20 -3.76
C LEU A 112 -4.14 0.86 -4.87
N VAL A 113 -5.43 1.14 -4.63
CA VAL A 113 -6.37 1.62 -5.64
C VAL A 113 -6.37 3.14 -5.71
N ASP A 114 -6.71 3.81 -4.60
CA ASP A 114 -6.89 5.26 -4.57
C ASP A 114 -5.55 6.00 -4.69
N GLY A 115 -4.50 5.45 -4.09
CA GLY A 115 -3.12 5.94 -4.25
C GLY A 115 -2.49 5.67 -5.60
N GLY A 116 -3.14 4.89 -6.48
CA GLY A 116 -2.62 4.56 -7.81
C GLY A 116 -1.40 3.61 -7.80
N HIS A 117 -0.98 3.13 -6.63
CA HIS A 117 0.26 2.37 -6.47
C HIS A 117 0.20 1.00 -7.15
N ALA A 118 -0.98 0.34 -7.16
CA ALA A 118 -1.14 -0.93 -7.87
C ALA A 118 -0.90 -0.80 -9.38
N ARG A 119 -1.39 0.28 -10.00
CA ARG A 119 -1.14 0.55 -11.43
C ARG A 119 0.32 0.86 -11.69
N ALA A 120 0.98 1.61 -10.81
CA ALA A 120 2.39 1.90 -10.91
C ALA A 120 3.25 0.64 -10.77
N PHE A 121 2.94 -0.19 -9.78
CA PHE A 121 3.60 -1.47 -9.56
C PHE A 121 3.51 -2.38 -10.79
N LEU A 122 2.31 -2.56 -11.34
CA LEU A 122 2.11 -3.36 -12.54
C LEU A 122 2.80 -2.77 -13.77
N TRP A 123 2.78 -1.46 -13.91
CA TRP A 123 3.51 -0.78 -14.99
C TRP A 123 5.01 -1.02 -14.91
N LEU A 124 5.61 -0.92 -13.71
CA LEU A 124 7.03 -1.24 -13.49
C LEU A 124 7.32 -2.70 -13.84
N THR A 125 6.49 -3.64 -13.34
CA THR A 125 6.65 -5.07 -13.61
C THR A 125 6.62 -5.38 -15.10
N LEU A 126 5.65 -4.81 -15.85
CA LEU A 126 5.53 -5.00 -17.30
C LEU A 126 6.67 -4.32 -18.07
N ALA A 127 7.23 -3.26 -17.53
CA ALA A 127 8.41 -2.57 -18.10
C ALA A 127 9.73 -3.30 -17.80
N GLY A 128 9.69 -4.44 -17.08
CA GLY A 128 10.87 -5.27 -16.79
C GLY A 128 11.68 -4.79 -15.58
N TYR A 129 11.14 -3.88 -14.79
CA TYR A 129 11.74 -3.52 -13.51
C TYR A 129 11.47 -4.62 -12.49
N PRO A 130 12.51 -5.10 -11.77
CA PRO A 130 12.33 -6.15 -10.79
C PRO A 130 11.50 -5.62 -9.63
N SER A 131 10.23 -5.99 -9.59
CA SER A 131 9.38 -5.81 -8.41
C SER A 131 9.22 -7.16 -7.75
N THR A 132 9.67 -7.29 -6.53
CA THR A 132 9.56 -8.54 -5.79
C THR A 132 8.28 -8.56 -4.95
N ALA A 133 7.73 -9.76 -4.72
CA ALA A 133 6.64 -9.92 -3.74
C ALA A 133 7.07 -9.49 -2.32
N GLU A 134 8.38 -9.40 -2.07
CA GLU A 134 8.95 -8.85 -0.83
C GLU A 134 8.63 -7.36 -0.67
N GLU A 135 8.62 -6.59 -1.77
CA GLU A 135 8.24 -5.18 -1.76
C GLU A 135 6.77 -4.95 -1.34
N LEU A 136 5.90 -5.94 -1.54
CA LEU A 136 4.52 -5.89 -1.03
C LEU A 136 4.43 -6.17 0.47
N HIS A 137 5.53 -6.44 1.16
CA HIS A 137 5.59 -6.78 2.59
C HIS A 137 4.63 -7.91 3.02
N VAL A 138 4.13 -8.70 2.06
CA VAL A 138 3.16 -9.78 2.30
C VAL A 138 3.71 -10.78 3.31
N ARG A 139 4.99 -11.14 3.17
CA ARG A 139 5.65 -12.09 4.07
C ARG A 139 5.73 -11.55 5.50
N ALA A 140 6.17 -10.31 5.67
CA ALA A 140 6.29 -9.68 6.99
C ALA A 140 4.92 -9.57 7.70
N VAL A 141 3.87 -9.20 6.97
CA VAL A 141 2.50 -9.17 7.49
C VAL A 141 2.04 -10.59 7.84
N ALA A 142 2.31 -11.58 6.97
CA ALA A 142 1.93 -12.97 7.21
C ALA A 142 2.63 -13.57 8.44
N GLU A 143 3.89 -13.24 8.69
CA GLU A 143 4.62 -13.67 9.89
C GLU A 143 3.96 -13.15 11.17
N VAL A 144 3.60 -11.88 11.22
CA VAL A 144 2.91 -11.30 12.37
C VAL A 144 1.51 -11.91 12.56
N VAL A 145 0.74 -12.06 11.49
CA VAL A 145 -0.58 -12.71 11.53
C VAL A 145 -0.47 -14.17 11.97
N HIS A 146 0.58 -14.88 11.52
CA HIS A 146 0.81 -16.28 11.89
C HIS A 146 1.07 -16.46 13.38
N GLU A 147 1.91 -15.63 13.98
CA GLU A 147 2.15 -15.66 15.41
C GLU A 147 0.88 -15.37 16.22
N GLU A 148 0.07 -14.41 15.80
CA GLU A 148 -1.23 -14.12 16.40
C GLU A 148 -2.20 -15.33 16.31
N ARG A 149 -2.27 -15.98 15.14
CA ARG A 149 -3.09 -17.19 14.94
C ARG A 149 -2.64 -18.32 15.87
N LYS A 150 -1.33 -18.55 15.99
CA LYS A 150 -0.75 -19.56 16.90
C LYS A 150 -1.12 -19.27 18.34
N ALA A 151 -0.93 -18.04 18.82
CA ALA A 151 -1.25 -17.62 20.16
C ALA A 151 -2.73 -17.86 20.51
N ARG A 152 -3.65 -17.50 19.59
CA ARG A 152 -5.10 -17.72 19.76
C ARG A 152 -5.46 -19.21 19.84
N ARG A 153 -4.83 -20.05 19.03
CA ARG A 153 -5.08 -21.51 19.05
C ARG A 153 -4.64 -22.14 20.36
N VAL A 154 -3.47 -21.75 20.87
CA VAL A 154 -2.99 -22.21 22.17
C VAL A 154 -3.99 -21.87 23.29
N LYS A 155 -4.49 -20.62 23.31
CA LYS A 155 -5.53 -20.21 24.27
C LYS A 155 -6.83 -21.02 24.15
N LYS A 156 -7.23 -21.41 22.92
CA LYS A 156 -8.42 -22.25 22.67
C LYS A 156 -8.17 -23.76 22.87
N GLY A 157 -6.97 -24.17 23.30
CA GLY A 157 -6.63 -25.59 23.53
C GLY A 157 -6.53 -26.43 22.26
N LYS A 158 -6.50 -25.82 21.08
CA LYS A 158 -6.37 -26.51 19.79
C LYS A 158 -4.92 -26.97 19.58
N LYS A 159 -4.69 -28.29 19.41
CA LYS A 159 -3.33 -28.88 19.35
C LYS A 159 -2.74 -28.92 17.92
N LYS A 160 -3.57 -28.87 16.88
CA LYS A 160 -3.10 -28.99 15.48
C LYS A 160 -2.35 -27.73 15.08
N ALA A 161 -1.11 -27.84 14.59
CA ALA A 161 -0.35 -26.72 14.06
C ALA A 161 -0.98 -26.18 12.77
N ILE A 162 -0.90 -24.87 12.58
CA ILE A 162 -1.26 -24.23 11.30
C ILE A 162 0.03 -24.14 10.48
N PRO A 163 0.06 -24.62 9.22
CA PRO A 163 1.17 -24.37 8.32
C PRO A 163 1.33 -22.87 8.04
N PHE A 164 2.57 -22.40 7.93
CA PHE A 164 2.83 -20.99 7.61
C PHE A 164 2.25 -20.61 6.25
N GLU A 165 2.32 -21.52 5.29
CA GLU A 165 1.80 -21.37 3.94
C GLU A 165 0.32 -21.01 3.91
N ASP A 166 -0.47 -21.60 4.79
CA ASP A 166 -1.90 -21.29 4.92
C ASP A 166 -2.11 -19.82 5.32
N THR A 167 -1.35 -19.34 6.30
CA THR A 167 -1.40 -17.92 6.69
C THR A 167 -0.89 -17.02 5.59
N TYR A 168 0.21 -17.41 4.94
CA TYR A 168 0.79 -16.64 3.84
C TYR A 168 -0.22 -16.46 2.70
N PHE A 169 -0.90 -17.54 2.27
CA PHE A 169 -1.92 -17.46 1.23
C PHE A 169 -3.16 -16.67 1.68
N THR A 170 -3.53 -16.75 2.95
CA THR A 170 -4.62 -15.94 3.52
C THR A 170 -4.34 -14.44 3.45
N VAL A 171 -3.07 -14.03 3.54
CA VAL A 171 -2.64 -12.62 3.39
C VAL A 171 -2.43 -12.26 1.92
N LEU A 172 -1.84 -13.15 1.12
CA LEU A 172 -1.52 -12.91 -0.28
C LEU A 172 -2.78 -12.76 -1.15
N LEU A 173 -3.76 -13.64 -0.96
CA LEU A 173 -4.97 -13.66 -1.79
C LEU A 173 -5.71 -12.31 -1.82
N PRO A 174 -6.03 -11.68 -0.69
CA PRO A 174 -6.68 -10.37 -0.70
C PRO A 174 -5.80 -9.27 -1.32
N ALA A 175 -4.48 -9.32 -1.12
CA ALA A 175 -3.59 -8.36 -1.74
C ALA A 175 -3.65 -8.44 -3.27
N LEU A 176 -3.55 -9.64 -3.84
CA LEU A 176 -3.66 -9.88 -5.28
C LEU A 176 -5.05 -9.51 -5.82
N ALA A 177 -6.11 -9.89 -5.11
CA ALA A 177 -7.48 -9.57 -5.50
C ALA A 177 -7.72 -8.06 -5.55
N LEU A 178 -7.26 -7.31 -4.56
CA LEU A 178 -7.39 -5.86 -4.53
C LEU A 178 -6.50 -5.17 -5.57
N MET A 179 -5.29 -5.69 -5.81
CA MET A 179 -4.46 -5.22 -6.93
C MET A 179 -5.16 -5.38 -8.28
N SER A 180 -5.80 -6.54 -8.49
CA SER A 180 -6.55 -6.80 -9.72
C SER A 180 -7.69 -5.81 -9.92
N LEU A 181 -8.44 -5.47 -8.86
CA LEU A 181 -9.51 -4.47 -8.91
C LEU A 181 -9.02 -3.06 -9.27
N ALA A 182 -7.78 -2.72 -8.91
CA ALA A 182 -7.19 -1.43 -9.26
C ALA A 182 -6.94 -1.27 -10.76
N VAL A 183 -6.79 -2.39 -11.47
CA VAL A 183 -6.44 -2.45 -12.90
C VAL A 183 -7.64 -2.85 -13.74
N LEU A 184 -8.32 -3.90 -13.33
CA LEU A 184 -9.51 -4.42 -13.97
C LEU A 184 -10.72 -3.68 -13.37
N GLN A 185 -11.19 -2.64 -14.06
CA GLN A 185 -12.43 -2.00 -13.60
C GLN A 185 -13.57 -3.03 -13.63
N PRO A 186 -14.33 -3.17 -12.54
CA PRO A 186 -15.47 -4.07 -12.54
C PRO A 186 -16.46 -3.65 -13.61
N PRO A 187 -17.20 -4.61 -14.22
CA PRO A 187 -18.21 -4.32 -15.21
C PRO A 187 -19.24 -3.33 -14.64
N LYS A 188 -19.68 -2.39 -15.47
CA LYS A 188 -20.69 -1.40 -15.11
C LYS A 188 -22.01 -1.77 -15.80
N GLY A 189 -23.10 -1.72 -15.06
CA GLY A 189 -24.43 -1.99 -15.60
C GLY A 189 -25.38 -2.50 -14.52
N LYS A 190 -26.69 -2.53 -14.83
CA LYS A 190 -27.73 -2.98 -13.89
C LYS A 190 -27.52 -4.44 -13.44
N ASP A 191 -26.96 -5.28 -14.31
CA ASP A 191 -26.73 -6.70 -14.02
C ASP A 191 -25.57 -6.92 -13.03
N PHE A 192 -24.83 -5.86 -12.70
CA PHE A 192 -23.70 -5.88 -11.76
C PHE A 192 -23.95 -4.97 -10.53
N GLU A 193 -25.20 -4.59 -10.29
CA GLU A 193 -25.59 -3.89 -9.08
C GLU A 193 -25.26 -4.76 -7.86
N GLY A 194 -24.54 -4.22 -6.86
CA GLY A 194 -24.08 -5.01 -5.70
C GLY A 194 -22.77 -5.80 -5.92
N CYS A 195 -22.11 -5.66 -7.09
CA CYS A 195 -20.83 -6.31 -7.40
C CYS A 195 -19.66 -5.32 -7.41
N GLY A 196 -19.78 -4.20 -6.72
CA GLY A 196 -18.76 -3.15 -6.67
C GLY A 196 -17.58 -3.49 -5.75
N PRO A 197 -16.54 -2.64 -5.75
CA PRO A 197 -15.36 -2.87 -4.92
C PRO A 197 -15.64 -2.90 -3.40
N ALA A 198 -16.68 -2.20 -2.93
CA ALA A 198 -17.06 -2.21 -1.53
C ALA A 198 -17.69 -3.56 -1.13
N GLU A 199 -18.62 -4.04 -1.93
CA GLU A 199 -19.30 -5.32 -1.75
C GLU A 199 -18.31 -6.48 -1.85
N PHE A 200 -17.37 -6.40 -2.79
CA PHE A 200 -16.30 -7.38 -2.91
C PHE A 200 -15.42 -7.42 -1.65
N ARG A 201 -15.02 -6.26 -1.08
CA ARG A 201 -14.25 -6.23 0.16
C ARG A 201 -15.01 -6.84 1.34
N ALA A 202 -16.29 -6.52 1.47
CA ALA A 202 -17.13 -7.06 2.53
C ALA A 202 -17.30 -8.58 2.39
N TRP A 203 -17.49 -9.08 1.17
CA TRP A 203 -17.54 -10.51 0.89
C TRP A 203 -16.21 -11.20 1.21
N LEU A 204 -15.09 -10.60 0.77
CA LEU A 204 -13.74 -11.14 1.01
C LEU A 204 -13.41 -11.18 2.51
N ALA A 205 -13.82 -10.16 3.28
CA ALA A 205 -13.66 -10.17 4.73
C ALA A 205 -14.38 -11.32 5.40
N LYS A 206 -15.62 -11.62 4.97
CA LYS A 206 -16.39 -12.78 5.47
C LYS A 206 -15.74 -14.10 5.10
N LEU A 207 -15.21 -14.22 3.87
CA LEU A 207 -14.50 -15.42 3.43
C LEU A 207 -13.26 -15.69 4.28
N ILE A 208 -12.44 -14.67 4.52
CA ILE A 208 -11.25 -14.76 5.38
C ILE A 208 -11.65 -15.12 6.81
N GLN A 209 -12.67 -14.47 7.36
CA GLN A 209 -13.17 -14.78 8.70
C GLN A 209 -13.61 -16.24 8.82
N SER A 210 -14.41 -16.72 7.88
CA SER A 210 -14.87 -18.10 7.85
C SER A 210 -13.71 -19.11 7.77
N HIS A 211 -12.67 -18.79 6.99
CA HIS A 211 -11.46 -19.61 6.90
C HIS A 211 -10.69 -19.64 8.24
N LEU A 212 -10.54 -18.48 8.89
CA LEU A 212 -9.85 -18.37 10.17
C LEU A 212 -10.60 -19.03 11.34
N GLU A 213 -11.93 -19.18 11.25
CA GLU A 213 -12.78 -19.84 12.26
C GLU A 213 -12.82 -21.36 12.07
N ALA A 214 -12.72 -21.85 10.84
CA ALA A 214 -12.70 -23.29 10.52
C ALA A 214 -11.47 -24.01 11.10
N ASP A 215 -10.41 -23.28 11.33
CA ASP A 215 -9.19 -23.76 11.99
C ASP A 215 -9.34 -23.87 13.52
#